data_9c1cf4316e5cf1c25e6d7f94cd534bff
#
_entry.id   9c1cf4316e5cf1c25e6d7f94cd534bff
#
_cell.length_a   1.000
_cell.length_b   1.000
_cell.length_c   1.000
_cell.angle_alpha   90.00
_cell.angle_beta   90.00
_cell.angle_gamma   90.00
#
_symmetry.space_group_name_H-M   'P 1'
#
loop_
_entity.id
_entity.type
_entity.pdbx_description
1 polymer ?
#
loop_
_entity_poly.entity_id
_entity_poly.type
_entity_poly.pdbx_seq_one_letter_code
_entity_poly.pdbx_strand_id
1 'polypeptide(L)'
;MVNKEDRFNNKRFKEVLAKYEAGQGNLDSLFFDVDDIMDIAEYYNYKADVDNARKAVAFAAHLYPTSPMVLILQARMALFSDFDIDKARHYAQLIEQQG
;
A
#
# COMPACT_ATOMS: atom_id res chain seq x y z
N MET A 1 20.09 6.81 -10.66
CA MET A 1 19.18 6.09 -9.75
C MET A 1 18.40 7.09 -8.89
N VAL A 2 17.09 6.96 -8.90
CA VAL A 2 16.22 7.84 -8.11
C VAL A 2 16.10 7.27 -6.70
N ASN A 3 16.38 8.08 -5.67
CA ASN A 3 16.21 7.62 -4.30
C ASN A 3 14.74 7.77 -3.86
N LYS A 4 14.40 7.22 -2.70
CA LYS A 4 13.01 7.24 -2.22
C LYS A 4 12.50 8.66 -1.99
N GLU A 5 13.37 9.54 -1.52
CA GLU A 5 12.99 10.93 -1.27
C GLU A 5 12.58 11.63 -2.58
N ASP A 6 13.36 11.44 -3.65
CA ASP A 6 13.04 11.99 -4.97
C ASP A 6 11.73 11.40 -5.51
N ARG A 7 11.52 10.11 -5.30
CA ARG A 7 10.32 9.41 -5.74
C ARG A 7 9.06 10.04 -5.16
N PHE A 8 9.11 10.42 -3.87
CA PHE A 8 7.96 11.00 -3.19
C PHE A 8 7.89 12.52 -3.28
N ASN A 9 8.84 13.14 -3.97
CA ASN A 9 8.91 14.59 -4.08
C ASN A 9 8.44 15.11 -5.45
N ASN A 10 7.63 14.34 -6.18
CA ASN A 10 7.09 14.79 -7.46
C ASN A 10 5.66 15.31 -7.27
N LYS A 11 5.28 16.20 -8.18
CA LYS A 11 3.99 16.90 -8.10
C LYS A 11 2.80 15.95 -8.13
N ARG A 12 2.82 14.95 -9.02
CA ARG A 12 1.73 13.99 -9.15
C ARG A 12 1.51 13.22 -7.85
N PHE A 13 2.60 12.72 -7.25
CA PHE A 13 2.49 11.98 -6.00
C PHE A 13 1.92 12.86 -4.89
N LYS A 14 2.40 14.11 -4.79
CA LYS A 14 1.92 15.03 -3.76
C LYS A 14 0.43 15.31 -3.90
N GLU A 15 -0.07 15.43 -5.12
CA GLU A 15 -1.49 15.63 -5.39
C GLU A 15 -2.31 14.40 -4.99
N VAL A 16 -1.82 13.21 -5.35
CA VAL A 16 -2.50 11.96 -4.99
C VAL A 16 -2.53 11.77 -3.48
N LEU A 17 -1.41 12.02 -2.82
CA LEU A 17 -1.32 11.91 -1.36
C LEU A 17 -2.27 12.89 -0.66
N ALA A 18 -2.31 14.14 -1.14
CA ALA A 18 -3.21 15.15 -0.57
C ALA A 18 -4.67 14.73 -0.71
N LYS A 19 -5.04 14.18 -1.87
CA LYS A 19 -6.40 13.66 -2.11
C LYS A 19 -6.73 12.53 -1.15
N TYR A 20 -5.79 11.60 -0.95
CA TYR A 20 -5.97 10.49 -0.04
C TYR A 20 -6.16 10.98 1.41
N GLU A 21 -5.27 11.87 1.86
CA GLU A 21 -5.32 12.37 3.24
C GLU A 21 -6.57 13.20 3.50
N ALA A 22 -6.98 14.01 2.52
CA ALA A 22 -8.21 14.81 2.65
C ALA A 22 -9.46 13.95 2.69
N GLY A 23 -9.43 12.75 2.07
CA GLY A 23 -10.58 11.87 2.00
C GLY A 23 -10.68 10.82 3.10
N GLN A 24 -9.87 10.90 4.15
CA GLN A 24 -9.77 9.85 5.17
C GLN A 24 -11.09 9.42 5.81
N GLY A 25 -12.07 10.28 5.90
CA GLY A 25 -13.37 9.90 6.44
C GLY A 25 -14.33 9.34 5.40
N ASN A 26 -13.96 9.32 4.13
CA ASN A 26 -14.89 8.98 3.04
C ASN A 26 -14.15 8.38 1.84
N LEU A 27 -13.21 7.46 2.10
CA LEU A 27 -12.38 6.87 1.04
C LEU A 27 -13.18 6.04 0.06
N ASP A 28 -14.31 5.48 0.46
CA ASP A 28 -15.14 4.64 -0.40
C ASP A 28 -15.70 5.41 -1.60
N SER A 29 -15.82 6.74 -1.49
CA SER A 29 -16.32 7.57 -2.58
C SER A 29 -15.22 8.01 -3.54
N LEU A 30 -13.96 7.66 -3.25
CA LEU A 30 -12.80 8.08 -4.05
C LEU A 30 -12.23 6.89 -4.82
N PHE A 31 -11.74 7.19 -6.02
CA PHE A 31 -11.06 6.21 -6.86
C PHE A 31 -9.57 6.48 -6.88
N PHE A 32 -8.78 5.40 -6.73
CA PHE A 32 -7.32 5.45 -6.85
C PHE A 32 -6.84 4.26 -7.66
N ASP A 33 -5.87 4.47 -8.53
CA ASP A 33 -5.19 3.37 -9.21
C ASP A 33 -4.37 2.58 -8.19
N VAL A 34 -4.19 1.28 -8.45
CA VAL A 34 -3.42 0.42 -7.56
C VAL A 34 -2.00 0.94 -7.35
N ASP A 35 -1.37 1.44 -8.42
CA ASP A 35 0.00 1.98 -8.32
C ASP A 35 0.06 3.18 -7.39
N ASP A 36 -0.95 4.05 -7.45
CA ASP A 36 -1.00 5.24 -6.59
C ASP A 36 -1.14 4.85 -5.13
N ILE A 37 -2.00 3.87 -4.82
CA ILE A 37 -2.18 3.42 -3.43
C ILE A 37 -0.91 2.73 -2.91
N MET A 38 -0.25 1.96 -3.76
CA MET A 38 1.01 1.33 -3.38
C MET A 38 2.09 2.38 -3.05
N ASP A 39 2.17 3.44 -3.84
CA ASP A 39 3.10 4.53 -3.57
C ASP A 39 2.78 5.23 -2.24
N ILE A 40 1.49 5.40 -1.92
CA ILE A 40 1.07 5.98 -0.64
C ILE A 40 1.51 5.08 0.51
N ALA A 41 1.28 3.77 0.42
CA ALA A 41 1.68 2.83 1.45
C ALA A 41 3.20 2.83 1.65
N GLU A 42 3.96 2.85 0.55
CA GLU A 42 5.43 2.89 0.62
C GLU A 42 5.93 4.21 1.20
N TYR A 43 5.24 5.31 0.92
CA TYR A 43 5.57 6.61 1.49
C TYR A 43 5.47 6.57 3.02
N TYR A 44 4.37 6.02 3.56
CA TYR A 44 4.21 5.92 5.00
C TYR A 44 5.23 4.96 5.62
N ASN A 45 5.58 3.87 4.93
CA ASN A 45 6.65 2.99 5.37
C ASN A 45 8.00 3.71 5.43
N TYR A 46 8.28 4.52 4.41
CA TYR A 46 9.51 5.31 4.37
C TYR A 46 9.57 6.30 5.54
N LYS A 47 8.43 6.86 5.93
CA LYS A 47 8.34 7.77 7.08
C LYS A 47 8.27 7.03 8.41
N ALA A 48 8.34 5.72 8.42
CA ALA A 48 8.19 4.89 9.61
C ALA A 48 6.83 5.06 10.29
N ASP A 49 5.82 5.46 9.53
CA ASP A 49 4.44 5.61 10.01
C ASP A 49 3.68 4.33 9.72
N VAL A 50 3.89 3.31 10.56
CA VAL A 50 3.36 1.96 10.34
C VAL A 50 1.83 1.95 10.36
N ASP A 51 1.21 2.74 11.22
CA ASP A 51 -0.25 2.77 11.33
C ASP A 51 -0.90 3.27 10.04
N ASN A 52 -0.40 4.36 9.48
CA ASN A 52 -0.92 4.89 8.23
C ASN A 52 -0.55 4.01 7.03
N ALA A 53 0.62 3.38 7.06
CA ALA A 53 0.98 2.40 6.03
C ALA A 53 0.00 1.24 6.03
N ARG A 54 -0.35 0.73 7.22
CA ARG A 54 -1.31 -0.38 7.36
C ARG A 54 -2.69 0.00 6.85
N LYS A 55 -3.14 1.23 7.14
CA LYS A 55 -4.43 1.72 6.63
C LYS A 55 -4.43 1.80 5.10
N ALA A 56 -3.35 2.26 4.51
CA ALA A 56 -3.23 2.35 3.05
C ALA A 56 -3.24 0.96 2.41
N VAL A 57 -2.56 -0.01 3.01
CA VAL A 57 -2.56 -1.38 2.53
C VAL A 57 -3.97 -1.98 2.62
N ALA A 58 -4.67 -1.74 3.72
CA ALA A 58 -6.04 -2.22 3.90
C ALA A 58 -6.98 -1.62 2.87
N PHE A 59 -6.82 -0.34 2.57
CA PHE A 59 -7.62 0.31 1.55
C PHE A 59 -7.34 -0.27 0.16
N ALA A 60 -6.06 -0.51 -0.16
CA ALA A 60 -5.68 -1.15 -1.43
C ALA A 60 -6.32 -2.54 -1.54
N ALA A 61 -6.31 -3.32 -0.47
CA ALA A 61 -6.91 -4.65 -0.46
C ALA A 61 -8.43 -4.59 -0.62
N HIS A 62 -9.06 -3.55 -0.10
CA HIS A 62 -10.51 -3.34 -0.28
C HIS A 62 -10.86 -3.07 -1.74
N LEU A 63 -10.08 -2.21 -2.42
CA LEU A 63 -10.34 -1.85 -3.81
C LEU A 63 -9.87 -2.92 -4.80
N TYR A 64 -8.76 -3.60 -4.51
CA TYR A 64 -8.11 -4.53 -5.43
C TYR A 64 -7.77 -5.84 -4.72
N PRO A 65 -8.79 -6.60 -4.27
CA PRO A 65 -8.55 -7.76 -3.40
C PRO A 65 -7.80 -8.90 -4.06
N THR A 66 -7.77 -8.96 -5.38
CA THR A 66 -7.08 -10.04 -6.11
C THR A 66 -5.82 -9.57 -6.85
N SER A 67 -5.43 -8.30 -6.67
CA SER A 67 -4.24 -7.79 -7.35
C SER A 67 -2.97 -8.45 -6.79
N PRO A 68 -2.12 -9.05 -7.64
CA PRO A 68 -0.86 -9.61 -7.18
C PRO A 68 0.03 -8.57 -6.49
N MET A 69 0.01 -7.34 -6.97
CA MET A 69 0.80 -6.24 -6.36
C MET A 69 0.34 -5.94 -4.94
N VAL A 70 -0.97 -5.93 -4.72
CA VAL A 70 -1.54 -5.71 -3.38
C VAL A 70 -1.24 -6.89 -2.47
N LEU A 71 -1.33 -8.11 -2.98
CA LEU A 71 -1.00 -9.29 -2.18
C LEU A 71 0.47 -9.30 -1.75
N ILE A 72 1.38 -8.88 -2.64
CA ILE A 72 2.80 -8.73 -2.30
C ILE A 72 2.97 -7.69 -1.19
N LEU A 73 2.27 -6.58 -1.28
CA LEU A 73 2.34 -5.51 -0.27
C LEU A 73 1.83 -6.02 1.08
N GLN A 74 0.74 -6.78 1.08
CA GLN A 74 0.20 -7.39 2.30
C GLN A 74 1.19 -8.41 2.90
N ALA A 75 1.84 -9.21 2.05
CA ALA A 75 2.84 -10.18 2.50
C ALA A 75 4.03 -9.47 3.15
N ARG A 76 4.50 -8.40 2.55
CA ARG A 76 5.60 -7.60 3.13
C ARG A 76 5.21 -7.00 4.47
N MET A 77 4.02 -6.46 4.58
CA MET A 77 3.52 -5.89 5.82
C MET A 77 3.46 -6.96 6.92
N ALA A 78 2.93 -8.14 6.59
CA ALA A 78 2.84 -9.24 7.54
C ALA A 78 4.23 -9.67 8.02
N LEU A 79 5.19 -9.76 7.11
CA LEU A 79 6.53 -10.25 7.45
C LEU A 79 7.37 -9.21 8.19
N PHE A 80 7.39 -7.98 7.71
CA PHE A 80 8.36 -6.98 8.19
C PHE A 80 7.79 -6.02 9.24
N SER A 81 6.47 -5.88 9.32
CA SER A 81 5.84 -5.00 10.31
C SER A 81 5.14 -5.76 11.41
N ASP A 82 4.45 -6.84 11.05
CA ASP A 82 3.68 -7.64 12.00
C ASP A 82 4.46 -8.84 12.51
N PHE A 83 5.56 -9.22 11.85
CA PHE A 83 6.37 -10.40 12.16
C PHE A 83 5.52 -11.69 12.20
N ASP A 84 4.52 -11.74 11.34
CA ASP A 84 3.58 -12.86 11.25
C ASP A 84 3.92 -13.71 10.02
N ILE A 85 4.75 -14.72 10.22
CA ILE A 85 5.23 -15.58 9.13
C ILE A 85 4.08 -16.37 8.52
N ASP A 86 3.14 -16.84 9.32
CA ASP A 86 2.01 -17.62 8.82
C ASP A 86 1.12 -16.79 7.90
N LYS A 87 0.87 -15.54 8.29
CA LYS A 87 0.08 -14.62 7.48
C LYS A 87 0.81 -14.27 6.18
N ALA A 88 2.13 -14.03 6.26
CA ALA A 88 2.94 -13.77 5.07
C ALA A 88 2.91 -14.97 4.11
N ARG A 89 3.00 -16.18 4.66
CA ARG A 89 2.93 -17.42 3.86
C ARG A 89 1.56 -17.58 3.20
N HIS A 90 0.49 -17.21 3.90
CA HIS A 90 -0.86 -17.26 3.34
C HIS A 90 -0.97 -16.34 2.11
N TYR A 91 -0.46 -15.12 2.19
CA TYR A 91 -0.48 -14.21 1.05
C TYR A 91 0.39 -14.72 -0.10
N ALA A 92 1.53 -15.34 0.21
CA ALA A 92 2.39 -15.92 -0.83
C ALA A 92 1.65 -17.04 -1.58
N GLN A 93 0.88 -17.86 -0.88
CA GLN A 93 0.07 -18.93 -1.50
C GLN A 93 -1.00 -18.33 -2.41
N LEU A 94 -1.64 -17.26 -2.01
CA LEU A 94 -2.63 -16.59 -2.85
C LEU A 94 -2.00 -16.04 -4.13
N ILE A 95 -0.79 -15.51 -4.04
CA ILE A 95 -0.05 -15.03 -5.21
C ILE A 95 0.24 -16.17 -6.18
N GLU A 96 0.70 -17.31 -5.67
CA GLU A 96 0.99 -18.48 -6.48
C GLU A 96 -0.26 -19.00 -7.20
N GLN A 97 -1.41 -18.97 -6.54
CA GLN A 97 -2.66 -19.44 -7.14
C GLN A 97 -3.11 -18.60 -8.34
N GLN A 98 -2.67 -17.35 -8.41
CA GLN A 98 -3.00 -16.48 -9.53
C GLN A 98 -2.04 -16.63 -10.71
N GLY A 99 -0.86 -17.10 -10.44
CA GLY A 99 0.18 -17.30 -11.46
C GLY A 99 -0.03 -18.57 -12.19
#